data_e5da05091f6ed0912cd97d4203041e4d
#
_entry.id   e5da05091f6ed0912cd97d4203041e4d
#
_cell.length_a   1.000
_cell.length_b   1.000
_cell.length_c   1.000
_cell.angle_alpha   90.00
_cell.angle_beta   90.00
_cell.angle_gamma   90.00
#
_symmetry.space_group_name_H-M   'P 1'
#
loop_
_entity.id
_entity.type
_entity.pdbx_description
1 polymer ?
#
loop_
_entity_poly.entity_id
_entity_poly.type
_entity_poly.pdbx_seq_one_letter_code
_entity_poly.pdbx_strand_id
1 'polypeptide(L)'
;IQGVSMATIAATDELMHAPEVKMIIATGGPGMVKAAYSSGKPALGVGAGNSPSYIERTANVHDAVRQIMASKTFDNGTICASEQSVICETCNRDEVVAEFRKQGGYFMSEGECDKVCRILFRNGHSMSPNFVGHAAADIAKAAGIVVPADTRVLIGEQHGVGDKWPLSYEKLTTVLGFYVVSDWHEACDLSIALLQNGIGHTMNIHTEDKEIVRKFSIKPASRILINTGGTQGGTGLSTGLDVALTLGCGTWGGSSVSENVGPQHLINIKRVANGTVEPDQVAAADETFAKWHPELAAEYGCVSRAQGCDHATSPCGVPTKEAEVGIETPVGHGTSGISYSVGCNSCSGKAAQEPTQRTDDTIDAAELKRMVDELVAAFRGE
;
A
#
# COMPACT_ATOMS: atom_id res chain seq x y z
N ILE A 1 -1.32 -3.34 30.13
CA ILE A 1 -1.34 -2.20 29.18
C ILE A 1 -0.94 -0.96 29.95
N GLN A 2 0.01 -0.21 29.42
CA GLN A 2 0.52 1.03 30.00
C GLN A 2 0.37 2.15 28.99
N GLY A 3 0.24 3.39 29.48
CA GLY A 3 0.15 4.59 28.66
C GLY A 3 1.20 5.62 29.08
N VAL A 4 1.69 6.39 28.09
CA VAL A 4 2.59 7.53 28.37
C VAL A 4 1.73 8.69 28.86
N SER A 5 1.99 9.19 30.07
CA SER A 5 1.20 10.25 30.70
C SER A 5 1.40 11.62 30.02
N MET A 6 2.56 11.87 29.44
CA MET A 6 2.87 13.08 28.66
C MET A 6 3.21 12.70 27.23
N ALA A 7 2.25 12.86 26.32
CA ALA A 7 2.42 12.56 24.90
C ALA A 7 3.26 13.67 24.21
N THR A 8 4.58 13.51 24.21
CA THR A 8 5.50 14.41 23.51
C THR A 8 6.29 13.63 22.45
N ILE A 9 6.83 14.31 21.45
CA ILE A 9 7.69 13.72 20.43
C ILE A 9 8.92 13.08 21.10
N ALA A 10 9.54 13.75 22.08
CA ALA A 10 10.70 13.22 22.78
C ALA A 10 10.38 11.94 23.57
N ALA A 11 9.24 11.88 24.27
CA ALA A 11 8.83 10.67 24.98
C ALA A 11 8.52 9.51 24.02
N THR A 12 7.95 9.79 22.87
CA THR A 12 7.70 8.78 21.83
C THR A 12 9.00 8.25 21.25
N ASP A 13 9.97 9.13 20.99
CA ASP A 13 11.29 8.75 20.46
C ASP A 13 12.06 7.91 21.47
N GLU A 14 12.09 8.31 22.73
CA GLU A 14 12.70 7.54 23.83
C GLU A 14 12.09 6.16 23.96
N LEU A 15 10.74 6.07 23.89
CA LEU A 15 10.03 4.79 23.94
C LEU A 15 10.40 3.89 22.75
N MET A 16 10.49 4.44 21.53
CA MET A 16 10.87 3.68 20.34
C MET A 16 12.27 3.10 20.45
N HIS A 17 13.19 3.76 21.16
CA HIS A 17 14.58 3.32 21.33
C HIS A 17 14.81 2.50 22.61
N ALA A 18 13.85 2.48 23.56
CA ALA A 18 14.01 1.78 24.83
C ALA A 18 14.33 0.27 24.61
N PRO A 19 15.34 -0.28 25.32
CA PRO A 19 15.78 -1.68 25.11
C PRO A 19 14.72 -2.72 25.43
N GLU A 20 13.72 -2.38 26.23
CA GLU A 20 12.59 -3.22 26.60
C GLU A 20 11.57 -3.38 25.44
N VAL A 21 11.49 -2.40 24.55
CA VAL A 21 10.60 -2.46 23.37
C VAL A 21 11.22 -3.39 22.33
N LYS A 22 10.51 -4.48 22.02
CA LYS A 22 10.97 -5.50 21.06
C LYS A 22 10.33 -5.36 19.69
N MET A 23 9.19 -4.70 19.62
CA MET A 23 8.45 -4.48 18.38
C MET A 23 7.62 -3.19 18.48
N ILE A 24 7.49 -2.49 17.37
CA ILE A 24 6.72 -1.25 17.26
C ILE A 24 5.56 -1.46 16.30
N ILE A 25 4.34 -1.08 16.72
CA ILE A 25 3.22 -0.86 15.83
C ILE A 25 3.01 0.65 15.75
N ALA A 26 3.21 1.20 14.56
CA ALA A 26 3.11 2.63 14.32
C ALA A 26 1.99 2.93 13.33
N THR A 27 0.90 3.49 13.82
CA THR A 27 -0.20 4.01 12.99
C THR A 27 -0.20 5.53 13.05
N GLY A 28 0.03 6.20 11.93
CA GLY A 28 0.07 7.65 11.92
C GLY A 28 0.65 8.25 10.64
N GLY A 29 0.94 9.54 10.68
CA GLY A 29 1.51 10.24 9.53
C GLY A 29 2.91 9.75 9.13
N PRO A 30 3.36 10.09 7.90
CA PRO A 30 4.63 9.59 7.35
C PRO A 30 5.86 9.80 8.24
N GLY A 31 5.88 10.89 9.01
CA GLY A 31 6.97 11.20 9.94
C GLY A 31 7.10 10.18 11.08
N MET A 32 5.96 9.77 11.67
CA MET A 32 5.94 8.76 12.73
C MET A 32 6.35 7.38 12.20
N VAL A 33 5.82 6.99 11.06
CA VAL A 33 6.16 5.72 10.40
C VAL A 33 7.67 5.66 10.08
N LYS A 34 8.22 6.75 9.54
CA LYS A 34 9.65 6.86 9.27
C LYS A 34 10.47 6.74 10.56
N ALA A 35 10.06 7.41 11.65
CA ALA A 35 10.75 7.32 12.94
C ALA A 35 10.74 5.88 13.47
N ALA A 36 9.59 5.18 13.42
CA ALA A 36 9.48 3.79 13.85
C ALA A 36 10.43 2.87 13.07
N TYR A 37 10.47 2.95 11.74
CA TYR A 37 11.40 2.16 10.93
C TYR A 37 12.87 2.54 11.14
N SER A 38 13.16 3.79 11.48
CA SER A 38 14.51 4.28 11.73
C SER A 38 15.05 3.95 13.12
N SER A 39 14.19 3.44 14.03
CA SER A 39 14.59 3.09 15.41
C SER A 39 15.52 1.88 15.51
N GLY A 40 15.71 1.13 14.41
CA GLY A 40 16.48 -0.12 14.40
C GLY A 40 15.76 -1.31 15.02
N LYS A 41 14.46 -1.18 15.34
CA LYS A 41 13.63 -2.27 15.88
C LYS A 41 12.66 -2.81 14.82
N PRO A 42 12.23 -4.07 14.94
CA PRO A 42 11.11 -4.56 14.14
C PRO A 42 9.90 -3.63 14.29
N ALA A 43 9.36 -3.18 13.16
CA ALA A 43 8.24 -2.27 13.16
C ALA A 43 7.20 -2.65 12.10
N LEU A 44 5.92 -2.48 12.45
CA LEU A 44 4.78 -2.52 11.55
C LEU A 44 4.25 -1.09 11.44
N GLY A 45 4.72 -0.38 10.43
CA GLY A 45 4.33 1.01 10.18
C GLY A 45 3.26 1.08 9.10
N VAL A 46 2.20 1.84 9.38
CA VAL A 46 1.11 2.09 8.42
C VAL A 46 0.90 3.59 8.29
N GLY A 47 0.93 4.06 7.05
CA GLY A 47 0.87 5.48 6.72
C GLY A 47 -0.53 6.01 6.53
N ALA A 48 -0.59 7.24 6.01
CA ALA A 48 -1.82 7.92 5.64
C ALA A 48 -2.56 7.16 4.53
N GLY A 49 -3.89 7.23 4.55
CA GLY A 49 -4.74 6.75 3.48
C GLY A 49 -5.29 7.92 2.66
N ASN A 50 -5.52 7.73 1.40
CA ASN A 50 -6.24 8.68 0.55
C ASN A 50 -7.18 7.92 -0.38
N SER A 51 -8.18 7.26 0.23
CA SER A 51 -9.04 6.29 -0.44
C SER A 51 -10.00 6.95 -1.43
N PRO A 52 -9.87 6.68 -2.75
CA PRO A 52 -10.91 6.99 -3.72
C PRO A 52 -12.06 6.00 -3.61
N SER A 53 -13.28 6.46 -3.88
CA SER A 53 -14.48 5.64 -3.96
C SER A 53 -15.18 5.87 -5.30
N TYR A 54 -15.15 4.88 -6.16
CA TYR A 54 -15.74 4.94 -7.48
C TYR A 54 -17.15 4.36 -7.49
N ILE A 55 -18.14 5.14 -7.88
CA ILE A 55 -19.52 4.75 -8.11
C ILE A 55 -19.69 4.55 -9.62
N GLU A 56 -19.53 3.31 -10.05
CA GLU A 56 -19.64 2.90 -11.45
C GLU A 56 -21.11 2.92 -11.90
N ARG A 57 -21.36 3.08 -13.19
CA ARG A 57 -22.72 3.23 -13.79
C ARG A 57 -23.72 2.13 -13.44
N THR A 58 -23.27 0.90 -13.16
CA THR A 58 -24.14 -0.21 -12.78
C THR A 58 -24.42 -0.27 -11.28
N ALA A 59 -23.77 0.58 -10.48
CA ALA A 59 -23.92 0.59 -9.03
C ALA A 59 -25.36 0.90 -8.61
N ASN A 60 -25.80 0.29 -7.51
CA ASN A 60 -26.97 0.79 -6.77
C ASN A 60 -26.57 2.09 -6.08
N VAL A 61 -26.94 3.23 -6.64
CA VAL A 61 -26.54 4.56 -6.18
C VAL A 61 -27.00 4.82 -4.74
N HIS A 62 -28.21 4.41 -4.37
CA HIS A 62 -28.71 4.58 -3.00
C HIS A 62 -27.83 3.87 -1.98
N ASP A 63 -27.48 2.61 -2.24
CA ASP A 63 -26.65 1.82 -1.34
C ASP A 63 -25.21 2.29 -1.33
N ALA A 64 -24.65 2.66 -2.48
CA ALA A 64 -23.31 3.22 -2.59
C ALA A 64 -23.15 4.48 -1.74
N VAL A 65 -24.05 5.45 -1.89
CA VAL A 65 -24.04 6.69 -1.11
C VAL A 65 -24.25 6.42 0.38
N ARG A 66 -25.20 5.51 0.73
CA ARG A 66 -25.43 5.11 2.12
C ARG A 66 -24.18 4.54 2.78
N GLN A 67 -23.44 3.67 2.09
CA GLN A 67 -22.20 3.07 2.54
C GLN A 67 -21.09 4.13 2.73
N ILE A 68 -20.92 5.01 1.75
CA ILE A 68 -19.95 6.11 1.80
C ILE A 68 -20.28 7.06 2.95
N MET A 69 -21.52 7.46 3.09
CA MET A 69 -21.95 8.37 4.18
C MET A 69 -21.76 7.73 5.55
N ALA A 70 -22.12 6.45 5.72
CA ALA A 70 -21.91 5.72 6.96
C ALA A 70 -20.42 5.59 7.32
N SER A 71 -19.58 5.34 6.31
CA SER A 71 -18.13 5.25 6.46
C SER A 71 -17.51 6.60 6.82
N LYS A 72 -17.84 7.65 6.07
CA LYS A 72 -17.28 9.00 6.26
C LYS A 72 -17.69 9.67 7.56
N THR A 73 -18.86 9.35 8.07
CA THR A 73 -19.35 9.92 9.35
C THR A 73 -19.00 9.07 10.57
N PHE A 74 -18.49 7.84 10.36
CA PHE A 74 -17.97 7.05 11.47
C PHE A 74 -16.74 7.74 12.06
N ASP A 75 -16.77 7.99 13.35
CA ASP A 75 -15.72 8.73 14.07
C ASP A 75 -15.29 10.02 13.36
N ASN A 76 -16.25 10.71 12.75
CA ASN A 76 -16.03 11.92 11.96
C ASN A 76 -14.92 11.78 10.89
N GLY A 77 -14.76 10.61 10.31
CA GLY A 77 -13.84 10.37 9.18
C GLY A 77 -12.38 10.26 9.57
N THR A 78 -12.05 9.89 10.80
CA THR A 78 -10.67 9.74 11.28
C THR A 78 -10.02 8.41 10.84
N ILE A 79 -10.80 7.44 10.40
CA ILE A 79 -10.25 6.16 9.94
C ILE A 79 -9.57 6.35 8.58
N CYS A 80 -8.33 5.90 8.46
CA CYS A 80 -7.49 6.07 7.26
C CYS A 80 -8.04 5.37 6.00
N ALA A 81 -8.90 4.34 6.15
CA ALA A 81 -9.61 3.69 5.05
C ALA A 81 -10.90 4.41 4.62
N SER A 82 -11.35 5.41 5.39
CA SER A 82 -12.52 6.23 5.07
C SER A 82 -12.33 6.93 3.72
N GLU A 83 -13.40 7.04 2.97
CA GLU A 83 -13.41 7.72 1.67
C GLU A 83 -12.90 9.15 1.77
N GLN A 84 -12.01 9.51 0.86
CA GLN A 84 -11.47 10.86 0.75
C GLN A 84 -12.03 11.58 -0.48
N SER A 85 -12.27 10.84 -1.54
CA SER A 85 -12.81 11.34 -2.80
C SER A 85 -13.85 10.37 -3.35
N VAL A 86 -14.94 10.93 -3.86
CA VAL A 86 -15.97 10.18 -4.59
C VAL A 86 -15.81 10.48 -6.08
N ILE A 87 -15.82 9.44 -6.89
CA ILE A 87 -15.76 9.50 -8.34
C ILE A 87 -17.04 8.89 -8.87
N CYS A 88 -17.76 9.59 -9.74
CA CYS A 88 -18.92 9.05 -10.44
C CYS A 88 -18.82 9.31 -11.93
N GLU A 89 -19.60 8.61 -12.72
CA GLU A 89 -19.64 8.85 -14.16
C GLU A 89 -20.64 9.95 -14.52
N THR A 90 -20.44 10.58 -15.67
CA THR A 90 -21.37 11.61 -16.19
C THR A 90 -22.80 11.10 -16.27
N CYS A 91 -22.99 9.82 -16.61
CA CYS A 91 -24.33 9.22 -16.80
C CYS A 91 -25.12 9.04 -15.49
N ASN A 92 -24.46 8.86 -14.34
CA ASN A 92 -25.12 8.70 -13.03
C ASN A 92 -24.92 9.88 -12.07
N ARG A 93 -24.21 10.94 -12.51
CA ARG A 93 -23.85 12.11 -11.69
C ARG A 93 -25.05 12.73 -10.97
N ASP A 94 -26.11 13.01 -11.71
CA ASP A 94 -27.27 13.75 -11.13
C ASP A 94 -27.99 12.91 -10.08
N GLU A 95 -28.09 11.61 -10.27
CA GLU A 95 -28.63 10.67 -9.29
C GLU A 95 -27.75 10.59 -8.05
N VAL A 96 -26.42 10.47 -8.22
CA VAL A 96 -25.44 10.44 -7.12
C VAL A 96 -25.52 11.73 -6.30
N VAL A 97 -25.53 12.89 -6.95
CA VAL A 97 -25.64 14.20 -6.28
C VAL A 97 -26.96 14.34 -5.50
N ALA A 98 -28.07 13.94 -6.14
CA ALA A 98 -29.38 13.97 -5.48
C ALA A 98 -29.43 13.07 -4.25
N GLU A 99 -28.86 11.87 -4.34
CA GLU A 99 -28.84 10.92 -3.23
C GLU A 99 -27.92 11.37 -2.10
N PHE A 100 -26.75 11.94 -2.39
CA PHE A 100 -25.92 12.56 -1.35
C PHE A 100 -26.65 13.67 -0.60
N ARG A 101 -27.34 14.57 -1.32
CA ARG A 101 -28.14 15.64 -0.69
C ARG A 101 -29.24 15.10 0.21
N LYS A 102 -29.95 14.07 -0.25
CA LYS A 102 -31.01 13.40 0.52
C LYS A 102 -30.46 12.76 1.81
N GLN A 103 -29.22 12.29 1.80
CA GLN A 103 -28.59 11.65 2.95
C GLN A 103 -27.75 12.61 3.83
N GLY A 104 -27.86 13.93 3.63
CA GLY A 104 -27.19 14.96 4.44
C GLY A 104 -25.83 15.39 3.90
N GLY A 105 -25.52 15.14 2.64
CA GLY A 105 -24.36 15.70 1.95
C GLY A 105 -24.64 17.14 1.47
N TYR A 106 -23.77 18.07 1.79
CA TYR A 106 -23.84 19.45 1.36
C TYR A 106 -22.77 19.73 0.28
N PHE A 107 -23.20 20.00 -0.93
CA PHE A 107 -22.32 20.38 -2.03
C PHE A 107 -21.97 21.86 -1.91
N MET A 108 -20.71 22.13 -1.60
CA MET A 108 -20.18 23.49 -1.46
C MET A 108 -20.03 24.16 -2.81
N SER A 109 -20.29 25.47 -2.87
CA SER A 109 -19.84 26.29 -4.00
C SER A 109 -18.32 26.41 -4.01
N GLU A 110 -17.73 26.84 -5.13
CA GLU A 110 -16.28 27.05 -5.26
C GLU A 110 -15.72 27.98 -4.18
N GLY A 111 -16.40 29.11 -3.92
CA GLY A 111 -15.99 30.04 -2.88
C GLY A 111 -16.09 29.47 -1.44
N GLU A 112 -17.01 28.54 -1.18
CA GLU A 112 -17.10 27.82 0.08
C GLU A 112 -16.00 26.77 0.20
N CYS A 113 -15.70 26.05 -0.90
CA CYS A 113 -14.55 25.13 -0.96
C CYS A 113 -13.25 25.85 -0.62
N ASP A 114 -13.01 27.03 -1.17
CA ASP A 114 -11.82 27.84 -0.87
C ASP A 114 -11.71 28.23 0.59
N LYS A 115 -12.85 28.58 1.23
CA LYS A 115 -12.87 28.91 2.67
C LYS A 115 -12.55 27.68 3.52
N VAL A 116 -13.15 26.53 3.20
CA VAL A 116 -12.90 25.27 3.89
C VAL A 116 -11.46 24.81 3.69
N CYS A 117 -10.93 24.85 2.48
CA CYS A 117 -9.54 24.46 2.21
C CYS A 117 -8.53 25.31 2.98
N ARG A 118 -8.75 26.62 3.10
CA ARG A 118 -7.87 27.52 3.86
C ARG A 118 -7.72 27.18 5.33
N ILE A 119 -8.76 26.64 5.96
CA ILE A 119 -8.69 26.23 7.37
C ILE A 119 -8.23 24.78 7.53
N LEU A 120 -8.57 23.91 6.57
CA LEU A 120 -8.26 22.48 6.66
C LEU A 120 -6.80 22.17 6.33
N PHE A 121 -6.18 22.92 5.41
CA PHE A 121 -4.85 22.57 4.92
C PHE A 121 -3.79 23.60 5.29
N ARG A 122 -2.67 23.10 5.78
CA ARG A 122 -1.42 23.86 5.95
C ARG A 122 -0.56 23.64 4.70
N ASN A 123 0.05 24.68 4.18
CA ASN A 123 0.93 24.60 3.01
C ASN A 123 0.28 23.93 1.78
N GLY A 124 -1.04 24.07 1.63
CA GLY A 124 -1.80 23.58 0.47
C GLY A 124 -2.14 22.08 0.47
N HIS A 125 -1.47 21.22 1.26
CA HIS A 125 -1.68 19.77 1.18
C HIS A 125 -1.70 19.03 2.53
N SER A 126 -1.11 19.58 3.57
CA SER A 126 -1.07 18.90 4.87
C SER A 126 -2.28 19.29 5.72
N MET A 127 -3.09 18.31 6.13
CA MET A 127 -4.24 18.57 6.97
C MET A 127 -3.86 19.22 8.31
N SER A 128 -4.62 20.22 8.72
CA SER A 128 -4.48 20.86 10.02
C SER A 128 -4.97 19.93 11.13
N PRO A 129 -4.14 19.63 12.15
CA PRO A 129 -4.55 18.82 13.29
C PRO A 129 -5.76 19.36 14.04
N ASN A 130 -6.01 20.67 13.94
CA ASN A 130 -7.10 21.34 14.66
C ASN A 130 -8.49 20.94 14.15
N PHE A 131 -8.58 20.28 13.00
CA PHE A 131 -9.85 19.88 12.38
C PHE A 131 -9.98 18.38 12.16
N VAL A 132 -9.02 17.59 12.65
CA VAL A 132 -9.13 16.12 12.63
C VAL A 132 -10.29 15.67 13.51
N GLY A 133 -11.18 14.84 13.00
CA GLY A 133 -12.32 14.30 13.73
C GLY A 133 -13.45 15.29 14.01
N HIS A 134 -13.51 16.41 13.29
CA HIS A 134 -14.58 17.39 13.45
C HIS A 134 -15.78 17.06 12.57
N ALA A 135 -16.98 17.37 13.10
CA ALA A 135 -18.23 17.27 12.36
C ALA A 135 -18.35 18.35 11.27
N ALA A 136 -19.13 18.08 10.24
CA ALA A 136 -19.35 19.01 9.11
C ALA A 136 -19.83 20.40 9.55
N ALA A 137 -20.71 20.45 10.55
CA ALA A 137 -21.21 21.70 11.10
C ALA A 137 -20.12 22.57 11.77
N ASP A 138 -19.16 21.92 12.47
CA ASP A 138 -18.06 22.64 13.13
C ASP A 138 -17.09 23.21 12.09
N ILE A 139 -16.80 22.46 11.04
CA ILE A 139 -15.96 22.90 9.92
C ILE A 139 -16.64 24.05 9.18
N ALA A 140 -17.93 23.91 8.86
CA ALA A 140 -18.71 24.95 8.20
C ALA A 140 -18.69 26.26 9.03
N LYS A 141 -18.94 26.17 10.35
CA LYS A 141 -18.88 27.30 11.26
C LYS A 141 -17.49 27.94 11.27
N ALA A 142 -16.43 27.13 11.37
CA ALA A 142 -15.06 27.66 11.40
C ALA A 142 -14.66 28.33 10.06
N ALA A 143 -15.18 27.82 8.93
CA ALA A 143 -14.97 28.41 7.61
C ALA A 143 -15.86 29.64 7.32
N GLY A 144 -16.81 29.95 8.21
CA GLY A 144 -17.77 31.04 8.02
C GLY A 144 -18.74 30.77 6.85
N ILE A 145 -19.21 29.54 6.72
CA ILE A 145 -20.25 29.14 5.77
C ILE A 145 -21.50 28.64 6.52
N VAL A 146 -22.67 28.87 5.91
CA VAL A 146 -23.95 28.47 6.49
C VAL A 146 -24.44 27.22 5.75
N VAL A 147 -24.73 26.18 6.51
CA VAL A 147 -25.20 24.89 5.98
C VAL A 147 -26.49 24.46 6.67
N PRO A 148 -27.33 23.62 6.07
CA PRO A 148 -28.49 23.03 6.73
C PRO A 148 -28.10 22.31 8.02
N ALA A 149 -29.02 22.29 9.01
CA ALA A 149 -28.75 21.70 10.32
C ALA A 149 -28.52 20.18 10.30
N ASP A 150 -29.02 19.51 9.29
CA ASP A 150 -28.89 18.07 9.05
C ASP A 150 -27.65 17.72 8.19
N THR A 151 -26.77 18.67 7.89
CA THR A 151 -25.56 18.44 7.14
C THR A 151 -24.61 17.51 7.89
N ARG A 152 -24.29 16.39 7.28
CA ARG A 152 -23.41 15.34 7.81
C ARG A 152 -22.03 15.35 7.20
N VAL A 153 -21.92 15.71 5.90
CA VAL A 153 -20.67 15.73 5.14
C VAL A 153 -20.65 16.94 4.22
N LEU A 154 -19.52 17.65 4.16
CA LEU A 154 -19.26 18.72 3.18
C LEU A 154 -18.60 18.10 1.94
N ILE A 155 -19.08 18.46 0.75
CA ILE A 155 -18.64 17.87 -0.50
C ILE A 155 -18.20 19.00 -1.45
N GLY A 156 -16.98 18.91 -1.98
CA GLY A 156 -16.45 19.89 -2.93
C GLY A 156 -16.10 19.26 -4.27
N GLU A 157 -16.71 19.75 -5.34
CA GLU A 157 -16.38 19.32 -6.69
C GLU A 157 -14.95 19.73 -7.05
N GLN A 158 -14.20 18.81 -7.66
CA GLN A 158 -12.78 18.96 -7.99
C GLN A 158 -12.57 18.59 -9.45
N HIS A 159 -11.61 19.28 -10.11
CA HIS A 159 -11.30 19.06 -11.53
C HIS A 159 -9.84 18.63 -11.77
N GLY A 160 -9.14 18.22 -10.69
CA GLY A 160 -7.76 17.77 -10.76
C GLY A 160 -7.26 17.25 -9.43
N VAL A 161 -5.99 16.87 -9.39
CA VAL A 161 -5.28 16.32 -8.23
C VAL A 161 -4.04 17.16 -7.95
N GLY A 162 -3.68 17.34 -6.69
CA GLY A 162 -2.50 18.09 -6.26
C GLY A 162 -2.83 19.46 -5.64
N ASP A 163 -1.81 20.30 -5.43
CA ASP A 163 -1.88 21.51 -4.61
C ASP A 163 -2.93 22.54 -5.06
N LYS A 164 -3.26 22.56 -6.34
CA LYS A 164 -4.35 23.41 -6.86
C LYS A 164 -5.74 22.89 -6.48
N TRP A 165 -5.82 21.64 -6.04
CA TRP A 165 -7.03 20.93 -5.72
C TRP A 165 -6.91 20.26 -4.33
N PRO A 166 -6.86 21.06 -3.24
CA PRO A 166 -6.51 20.55 -1.91
C PRO A 166 -7.42 19.44 -1.40
N LEU A 167 -8.70 19.40 -1.84
CA LEU A 167 -9.61 18.30 -1.48
C LEU A 167 -9.25 16.96 -2.13
N SER A 168 -8.20 16.90 -2.97
CA SER A 168 -7.60 15.66 -3.45
C SER A 168 -6.70 14.96 -2.42
N TYR A 169 -6.31 15.63 -1.35
CA TYR A 169 -5.50 15.08 -0.27
C TYR A 169 -6.35 14.45 0.85
N GLU A 170 -5.70 13.70 1.73
CA GLU A 170 -6.36 13.08 2.88
C GLU A 170 -7.02 14.14 3.80
N LYS A 171 -8.25 13.87 4.18
CA LYS A 171 -9.08 14.69 5.06
C LYS A 171 -9.64 13.82 6.17
N LEU A 172 -8.96 13.73 7.29
CA LEU A 172 -9.41 12.97 8.47
C LEU A 172 -10.56 13.71 9.20
N THR A 173 -11.60 14.03 8.45
CA THR A 173 -12.78 14.76 8.88
C THR A 173 -13.94 14.55 7.92
N THR A 174 -15.11 15.09 8.19
CA THR A 174 -16.34 14.90 7.40
C THR A 174 -16.41 15.77 6.13
N VAL A 175 -15.34 15.73 5.34
CA VAL A 175 -15.22 16.43 4.04
C VAL A 175 -14.82 15.47 2.95
N LEU A 176 -15.44 15.57 1.76
CA LEU A 176 -15.15 14.75 0.56
C LEU A 176 -14.79 15.64 -0.63
N GLY A 177 -13.83 15.18 -1.43
CA GLY A 177 -13.68 15.59 -2.82
C GLY A 177 -14.72 14.87 -3.69
N PHE A 178 -15.19 15.49 -4.76
CA PHE A 178 -16.14 14.91 -5.68
C PHE A 178 -15.68 15.13 -7.12
N TYR A 179 -15.69 14.07 -7.91
CA TYR A 179 -15.20 14.05 -9.29
C TYR A 179 -16.21 13.42 -10.22
N VAL A 180 -16.27 13.93 -11.44
CA VAL A 180 -17.09 13.39 -12.51
C VAL A 180 -16.20 12.99 -13.67
N VAL A 181 -16.36 11.78 -14.14
CA VAL A 181 -15.57 11.17 -15.23
C VAL A 181 -16.47 10.66 -16.33
N SER A 182 -15.91 10.39 -17.51
CA SER A 182 -16.67 9.87 -18.65
C SER A 182 -16.93 8.37 -18.56
N ASP A 183 -15.96 7.61 -18.05
CA ASP A 183 -16.00 6.15 -18.00
C ASP A 183 -15.04 5.57 -16.95
N TRP A 184 -14.99 4.24 -16.88
CA TRP A 184 -14.16 3.51 -15.93
C TRP A 184 -12.65 3.68 -16.17
N HIS A 185 -12.19 3.98 -17.40
CA HIS A 185 -10.76 4.20 -17.68
C HIS A 185 -10.31 5.48 -16.99
N GLU A 186 -11.04 6.57 -17.21
CA GLU A 186 -10.77 7.85 -16.55
C GLU A 186 -10.93 7.72 -15.02
N ALA A 187 -11.94 6.97 -14.53
CA ALA A 187 -12.09 6.67 -13.11
C ALA A 187 -10.87 5.93 -12.54
N CYS A 188 -10.33 4.98 -13.29
CA CYS A 188 -9.16 4.21 -12.89
C CYS A 188 -7.92 5.11 -12.79
N ASP A 189 -7.64 5.90 -13.81
CA ASP A 189 -6.49 6.81 -13.86
C ASP A 189 -6.57 7.85 -12.74
N LEU A 190 -7.75 8.42 -12.53
CA LEU A 190 -8.00 9.37 -11.44
C LEU A 190 -7.84 8.70 -10.06
N SER A 191 -8.35 7.47 -9.89
CA SER A 191 -8.18 6.71 -8.65
C SER A 191 -6.70 6.47 -8.33
N ILE A 192 -5.90 6.12 -9.32
CA ILE A 192 -4.45 5.93 -9.16
C ILE A 192 -3.78 7.27 -8.82
N ALA A 193 -4.16 8.36 -9.47
CA ALA A 193 -3.63 9.70 -9.18
C ALA A 193 -3.94 10.14 -7.74
N LEU A 194 -5.16 9.90 -7.25
CA LEU A 194 -5.56 10.18 -5.88
C LEU A 194 -4.80 9.30 -4.87
N LEU A 195 -4.58 8.02 -5.20
CA LEU A 195 -3.84 7.09 -4.35
C LEU A 195 -2.37 7.48 -4.12
N GLN A 196 -1.74 8.32 -4.96
CA GLN A 196 -0.32 8.67 -4.77
C GLN A 196 -0.01 9.23 -3.38
N ASN A 197 -0.97 9.89 -2.73
CA ASN A 197 -0.83 10.41 -1.36
C ASN A 197 -1.21 9.40 -0.26
N GLY A 198 -1.55 8.19 -0.63
CA GLY A 198 -1.93 7.06 0.23
C GLY A 198 -1.75 5.73 -0.51
N ILE A 199 -0.73 5.67 -1.38
CA ILE A 199 -0.47 4.51 -2.24
C ILE A 199 -0.33 3.23 -1.40
N GLY A 200 -0.87 2.15 -1.93
CA GLY A 200 -0.88 0.88 -1.24
C GLY A 200 -1.96 0.71 -0.17
N HIS A 201 -2.71 1.75 0.19
CA HIS A 201 -3.66 1.67 1.31
C HIS A 201 -5.00 1.01 0.90
N THR A 202 -5.98 1.76 0.47
CA THR A 202 -7.36 1.28 0.25
C THR A 202 -8.00 2.00 -0.94
N MET A 203 -8.79 1.26 -1.71
CA MET A 203 -9.63 1.75 -2.80
C MET A 203 -11.03 1.14 -2.67
N ASN A 204 -12.07 1.91 -2.94
CA ASN A 204 -13.45 1.45 -2.89
C ASN A 204 -14.10 1.52 -4.27
N ILE A 205 -14.92 0.54 -4.61
CA ILE A 205 -15.65 0.47 -5.87
C ILE A 205 -17.07 0.01 -5.59
N HIS A 206 -18.03 0.74 -6.08
CA HIS A 206 -19.44 0.36 -6.09
C HIS A 206 -19.84 0.01 -7.52
N THR A 207 -20.15 -1.24 -7.78
CA THR A 207 -20.46 -1.77 -9.13
C THR A 207 -21.14 -3.12 -9.04
N GLU A 208 -21.97 -3.44 -10.04
CA GLU A 208 -22.49 -4.80 -10.28
C GLU A 208 -21.70 -5.52 -11.40
N ASP A 209 -20.78 -4.80 -12.07
CA ASP A 209 -19.98 -5.37 -13.17
C ASP A 209 -18.73 -6.07 -12.63
N LYS A 210 -18.68 -7.40 -12.75
CA LYS A 210 -17.54 -8.23 -12.33
C LYS A 210 -16.26 -7.95 -13.13
N GLU A 211 -16.37 -7.49 -14.38
CA GLU A 211 -15.21 -7.13 -15.19
C GLU A 211 -14.54 -5.85 -14.65
N ILE A 212 -15.33 -4.90 -14.19
CA ILE A 212 -14.79 -3.71 -13.50
C ILE A 212 -14.07 -4.13 -12.23
N VAL A 213 -14.66 -5.01 -11.42
CA VAL A 213 -13.98 -5.57 -10.23
C VAL A 213 -12.63 -6.19 -10.61
N ARG A 214 -12.59 -7.03 -11.65
CA ARG A 214 -11.37 -7.69 -12.13
C ARG A 214 -10.31 -6.67 -12.58
N LYS A 215 -10.70 -5.63 -13.33
CA LYS A 215 -9.80 -4.60 -13.82
C LYS A 215 -9.18 -3.75 -12.70
N PHE A 216 -9.94 -3.52 -11.64
CA PHE A 216 -9.46 -2.77 -10.48
C PHE A 216 -8.68 -3.63 -9.48
N SER A 217 -8.89 -4.95 -9.44
CA SER A 217 -8.23 -5.85 -8.49
C SER A 217 -6.70 -5.88 -8.57
N ILE A 218 -6.12 -5.46 -9.68
CA ILE A 218 -4.66 -5.40 -9.90
C ILE A 218 -4.05 -4.01 -9.63
N LYS A 219 -4.83 -3.07 -9.08
CA LYS A 219 -4.34 -1.70 -8.82
C LYS A 219 -3.54 -1.61 -7.53
N PRO A 220 -2.68 -0.57 -7.37
CA PRO A 220 -1.72 -0.49 -6.27
C PRO A 220 -2.37 -0.10 -4.93
N ALA A 221 -3.29 -0.93 -4.45
CA ALA A 221 -3.90 -0.85 -3.13
C ALA A 221 -3.91 -2.23 -2.47
N SER A 222 -3.61 -2.30 -1.19
CA SER A 222 -3.65 -3.55 -0.42
C SER A 222 -5.08 -4.04 -0.17
N ARG A 223 -6.04 -3.13 -0.16
CA ARG A 223 -7.47 -3.41 -0.02
C ARG A 223 -8.25 -2.76 -1.13
N ILE A 224 -8.95 -3.59 -1.91
CA ILE A 224 -9.93 -3.14 -2.90
C ILE A 224 -11.28 -3.63 -2.43
N LEU A 225 -12.10 -2.68 -1.98
CA LEU A 225 -13.37 -2.95 -1.32
C LEU A 225 -14.51 -2.80 -2.32
N ILE A 226 -15.41 -3.78 -2.34
CA ILE A 226 -16.50 -3.82 -3.31
C ILE A 226 -17.83 -3.69 -2.58
N ASN A 227 -18.64 -2.71 -2.98
CA ASN A 227 -20.00 -2.48 -2.48
C ASN A 227 -20.10 -2.37 -0.95
N THR A 228 -19.10 -1.76 -0.33
CA THR A 228 -19.07 -1.51 1.12
C THR A 228 -18.36 -0.19 1.41
N GLY A 229 -18.64 0.40 2.58
CA GLY A 229 -17.94 1.61 3.03
C GLY A 229 -16.48 1.34 3.37
N GLY A 230 -15.62 2.29 3.08
CA GLY A 230 -14.17 2.17 3.27
C GLY A 230 -13.77 1.87 4.71
N THR A 231 -14.40 2.55 5.66
CA THR A 231 -14.15 2.33 7.10
C THR A 231 -14.53 0.91 7.52
N GLN A 232 -15.79 0.52 7.32
CA GLN A 232 -16.30 -0.78 7.77
C GLN A 232 -15.66 -1.93 6.99
N GLY A 233 -15.49 -1.75 5.68
CA GLY A 233 -14.87 -2.76 4.81
C GLY A 233 -13.39 -2.95 5.09
N GLY A 234 -12.65 -1.85 5.17
CA GLY A 234 -11.20 -1.88 5.38
C GLY A 234 -10.79 -2.39 6.75
N THR A 235 -11.57 -2.08 7.79
CA THR A 235 -11.33 -2.58 9.15
C THR A 235 -11.81 -4.02 9.38
N GLY A 236 -12.42 -4.66 8.38
CA GLY A 236 -12.90 -6.04 8.48
C GLY A 236 -14.30 -6.20 9.07
N LEU A 237 -14.98 -5.09 9.44
CA LEU A 237 -16.30 -5.16 10.09
C LEU A 237 -17.42 -5.60 9.13
N SER A 238 -17.31 -5.30 7.84
CA SER A 238 -18.32 -5.65 6.81
C SER A 238 -17.77 -6.56 5.71
N THR A 239 -16.56 -7.07 5.88
CA THR A 239 -15.88 -7.96 4.92
C THR A 239 -15.29 -9.18 5.64
N GLY A 240 -14.70 -10.10 4.87
CA GLY A 240 -13.95 -11.24 5.42
C GLY A 240 -12.49 -10.93 5.79
N LEU A 241 -12.08 -9.67 5.80
CA LEU A 241 -10.75 -9.27 6.26
C LEU A 241 -10.63 -9.41 7.77
N ASP A 242 -9.42 -9.63 8.28
CA ASP A 242 -9.16 -9.62 9.72
C ASP A 242 -9.54 -8.27 10.33
N VAL A 243 -10.20 -8.31 11.49
CA VAL A 243 -10.63 -7.07 12.18
C VAL A 243 -9.40 -6.37 12.76
N ALA A 244 -9.10 -5.18 12.28
CA ALA A 244 -7.99 -4.35 12.76
C ALA A 244 -8.22 -2.86 12.48
N LEU A 245 -7.53 -2.01 13.26
CA LEU A 245 -7.41 -0.57 13.00
C LEU A 245 -6.01 -0.19 12.46
N THR A 246 -5.09 -1.15 12.39
CA THR A 246 -3.77 -0.99 11.78
C THR A 246 -3.80 -1.65 10.41
N LEU A 247 -3.86 -0.84 9.37
CA LEU A 247 -4.13 -1.26 8.00
C LEU A 247 -2.87 -1.14 7.15
N GLY A 248 -2.18 -2.26 6.92
CA GLY A 248 -0.94 -2.30 6.15
C GLY A 248 -1.10 -1.75 4.73
N CYS A 249 -0.09 -1.06 4.24
CA CYS A 249 -0.08 -0.45 2.90
C CYS A 249 0.82 -1.20 1.91
N GLY A 250 1.45 -2.28 2.34
CA GLY A 250 2.39 -3.05 1.54
C GLY A 250 3.62 -2.25 1.12
N THR A 251 4.44 -2.86 0.29
CA THR A 251 5.70 -2.25 -0.20
C THR A 251 5.46 -0.98 -1.01
N TRP A 252 4.36 -0.87 -1.75
CA TRP A 252 3.95 0.34 -2.45
C TRP A 252 3.80 1.53 -1.51
N GLY A 253 3.21 1.32 -0.32
CA GLY A 253 3.03 2.34 0.70
C GLY A 253 4.21 2.48 1.68
N GLY A 254 5.33 1.81 1.41
CA GLY A 254 6.50 1.81 2.32
C GLY A 254 6.22 1.11 3.66
N SER A 255 5.27 0.17 3.69
CA SER A 255 4.89 -0.61 4.86
C SER A 255 5.51 -2.01 4.79
N SER A 256 5.88 -2.56 5.93
CA SER A 256 6.39 -3.93 6.05
C SER A 256 5.29 -5.00 5.98
N VAL A 257 4.03 -4.59 5.91
CA VAL A 257 2.86 -5.47 5.88
C VAL A 257 1.80 -4.88 4.94
N SER A 258 1.10 -5.74 4.19
CA SER A 258 0.01 -5.35 3.28
C SER A 258 -1.38 -5.67 3.82
N GLU A 259 -1.48 -6.50 4.84
CA GLU A 259 -2.73 -6.97 5.43
C GLU A 259 -3.12 -6.18 6.68
N ASN A 260 -4.29 -6.48 7.22
CA ASN A 260 -4.75 -5.96 8.49
C ASN A 260 -3.91 -6.58 9.61
N VAL A 261 -3.30 -5.74 10.46
CA VAL A 261 -2.39 -6.21 11.51
C VAL A 261 -3.18 -6.78 12.67
N GLY A 262 -3.15 -8.09 12.82
CA GLY A 262 -3.79 -8.85 13.89
C GLY A 262 -2.78 -9.43 14.88
N PRO A 263 -3.25 -10.19 15.90
CA PRO A 263 -2.40 -10.81 16.93
C PRO A 263 -1.31 -11.72 16.36
N GLN A 264 -1.55 -12.37 15.22
CA GLN A 264 -0.60 -13.25 14.53
C GLN A 264 0.70 -12.54 14.15
N HIS A 265 0.66 -11.23 13.95
CA HIS A 265 1.84 -10.41 13.62
C HIS A 265 2.71 -10.10 14.85
N LEU A 266 2.20 -10.33 16.07
CA LEU A 266 2.83 -9.98 17.34
C LEU A 266 3.39 -11.20 18.08
N ILE A 267 3.14 -12.40 17.56
CA ILE A 267 3.59 -13.66 18.18
C ILE A 267 4.78 -14.24 17.43
N ASN A 268 5.67 -14.88 18.17
CA ASN A 268 6.78 -15.62 17.58
C ASN A 268 6.34 -17.04 17.21
N ILE A 269 6.09 -17.25 15.91
CA ILE A 269 5.64 -18.55 15.40
C ILE A 269 6.82 -19.51 15.26
N LYS A 270 6.79 -20.62 16.00
CA LYS A 270 7.72 -21.73 15.82
C LYS A 270 7.13 -22.72 14.82
N ARG A 271 7.96 -23.19 13.92
CA ARG A 271 7.60 -24.23 12.95
C ARG A 271 8.47 -25.46 13.18
N VAL A 272 7.82 -26.62 13.26
CA VAL A 272 8.48 -27.93 13.24
C VAL A 272 8.20 -28.53 11.87
N ALA A 273 9.25 -28.83 11.14
CA ALA A 273 9.13 -29.34 9.78
C ALA A 273 9.93 -30.66 9.63
N ASN A 274 9.30 -31.65 9.02
CA ASN A 274 9.97 -32.87 8.59
C ASN A 274 10.42 -32.75 7.13
N GLY A 275 11.47 -33.45 6.76
CA GLY A 275 11.84 -33.62 5.36
C GLY A 275 10.70 -34.33 4.61
N THR A 276 10.30 -33.77 3.48
CA THR A 276 9.24 -34.32 2.61
C THR A 276 9.78 -34.72 1.23
N VAL A 277 11.01 -34.33 0.92
CA VAL A 277 11.67 -34.58 -0.38
C VAL A 277 13.09 -35.00 -0.10
N GLU A 278 13.51 -36.08 -0.71
CA GLU A 278 14.90 -36.57 -0.66
C GLU A 278 15.84 -35.67 -1.52
N PRO A 279 17.13 -35.57 -1.16
CA PRO A 279 18.09 -34.75 -1.88
C PRO A 279 18.15 -35.02 -3.40
N ASP A 280 17.99 -36.27 -3.80
CA ASP A 280 17.98 -36.66 -5.21
C ASP A 280 16.76 -36.13 -5.96
N GLN A 281 15.62 -36.00 -5.29
CA GLN A 281 14.40 -35.39 -5.86
C GLN A 281 14.54 -33.87 -5.96
N VAL A 282 15.28 -33.25 -5.04
CA VAL A 282 15.61 -31.81 -5.14
C VAL A 282 16.53 -31.55 -6.32
N ALA A 283 17.50 -32.45 -6.57
CA ALA A 283 18.39 -32.34 -7.74
C ALA A 283 17.64 -32.42 -9.08
N ALA A 284 16.56 -33.22 -9.15
CA ALA A 284 15.69 -33.26 -10.33
C ALA A 284 14.95 -31.95 -10.61
N ALA A 285 14.70 -31.14 -9.59
CA ALA A 285 14.13 -29.80 -9.76
C ALA A 285 15.11 -28.82 -10.44
N ASP A 286 16.42 -29.00 -10.20
CA ASP A 286 17.46 -28.20 -10.88
C ASP A 286 17.49 -28.49 -12.40
N GLU A 287 17.24 -29.71 -12.81
CA GLU A 287 17.12 -30.06 -14.23
C GLU A 287 15.90 -29.40 -14.87
N THR A 288 14.80 -29.29 -14.13
CA THR A 288 13.60 -28.59 -14.58
C THR A 288 13.87 -27.10 -14.73
N PHE A 289 14.53 -26.48 -13.74
CA PHE A 289 14.93 -25.07 -13.82
C PHE A 289 15.86 -24.82 -15.03
N ALA A 290 16.85 -25.65 -15.22
CA ALA A 290 17.77 -25.55 -16.36
C ALA A 290 17.08 -25.72 -17.72
N LYS A 291 16.02 -26.53 -17.77
CA LYS A 291 15.20 -26.71 -18.97
C LYS A 291 14.37 -25.45 -19.31
N TRP A 292 13.90 -24.73 -18.28
CA TRP A 292 13.07 -23.55 -18.45
C TRP A 292 13.89 -22.25 -18.59
N HIS A 293 15.11 -22.24 -18.06
CA HIS A 293 16.01 -21.09 -18.04
C HIS A 293 17.43 -21.48 -18.48
N PRO A 294 17.61 -21.99 -19.72
CA PRO A 294 18.90 -22.47 -20.17
C PRO A 294 19.99 -21.39 -20.20
N GLU A 295 19.61 -20.14 -20.43
CA GLU A 295 20.51 -18.99 -20.40
C GLU A 295 21.06 -18.72 -18.98
N LEU A 296 20.23 -18.80 -17.96
CA LEU A 296 20.66 -18.63 -16.57
C LEU A 296 21.47 -19.83 -16.07
N ALA A 297 21.08 -21.03 -16.47
CA ALA A 297 21.82 -22.24 -16.15
C ALA A 297 23.22 -22.23 -16.74
N ALA A 298 23.40 -21.69 -17.95
CA ALA A 298 24.71 -21.55 -18.61
C ALA A 298 25.57 -20.47 -17.92
N GLU A 299 24.96 -19.37 -17.47
CA GLU A 299 25.63 -18.25 -16.82
C GLU A 299 26.12 -18.61 -15.40
N TYR A 300 25.32 -19.32 -14.62
CA TYR A 300 25.63 -19.66 -13.22
C TYR A 300 26.31 -21.02 -13.05
N GLY A 301 26.51 -21.79 -14.11
CA GLY A 301 27.44 -22.94 -14.19
C GLY A 301 27.20 -24.11 -13.22
N CYS A 302 26.03 -24.16 -12.55
CA CYS A 302 25.72 -25.21 -11.56
C CYS A 302 24.65 -26.18 -12.03
N VAL A 303 24.66 -26.60 -13.27
CA VAL A 303 23.71 -27.59 -13.77
C VAL A 303 24.40 -28.92 -13.98
N SER A 304 24.06 -29.84 -13.14
CA SER A 304 24.31 -31.28 -13.04
C SER A 304 25.38 -31.68 -12.02
N ARG A 305 24.97 -31.87 -10.80
CA ARG A 305 25.61 -32.77 -9.84
C ARG A 305 25.40 -34.26 -10.20
N ALA A 306 24.65 -34.52 -11.27
CA ALA A 306 24.35 -35.89 -11.74
C ALA A 306 25.50 -36.60 -12.48
N GLN A 307 26.60 -35.91 -12.78
CA GLN A 307 27.81 -36.54 -13.30
C GLN A 307 28.96 -36.18 -12.37
N GLY A 308 29.27 -37.11 -11.46
CA GLY A 308 30.43 -37.21 -10.61
C GLY A 308 31.44 -36.05 -10.65
N CYS A 309 31.14 -34.96 -9.93
CA CYS A 309 32.17 -34.02 -9.57
C CYS A 309 33.00 -34.64 -8.44
N ASP A 310 34.16 -35.14 -8.77
CA ASP A 310 35.19 -35.46 -7.77
C ASP A 310 35.41 -34.22 -6.90
N HIS A 311 35.26 -34.39 -5.58
CA HIS A 311 35.40 -33.33 -4.59
C HIS A 311 36.78 -32.65 -4.55
N ALA A 312 37.71 -33.02 -5.47
CA ALA A 312 39.08 -32.51 -5.53
C ALA A 312 39.26 -31.27 -6.40
N THR A 313 38.34 -30.96 -7.31
CA THR A 313 38.44 -29.78 -8.19
C THR A 313 37.09 -29.13 -8.40
N SER A 314 36.66 -28.32 -7.42
CA SER A 314 35.54 -27.43 -7.64
C SER A 314 35.96 -26.29 -8.59
N PRO A 315 35.30 -26.09 -9.73
CA PRO A 315 35.60 -24.96 -10.61
C PRO A 315 35.32 -23.60 -9.95
N CYS A 316 34.60 -23.58 -8.82
CA CYS A 316 34.22 -22.36 -8.10
C CYS A 316 35.25 -21.92 -7.05
N GLY A 317 36.42 -22.56 -6.92
CA GLY A 317 37.52 -22.05 -6.09
C GLY A 317 37.18 -21.68 -4.64
N VAL A 318 36.17 -22.31 -4.03
CA VAL A 318 35.88 -22.12 -2.63
C VAL A 318 36.93 -22.85 -1.80
N PRO A 319 37.79 -22.16 -1.05
CA PRO A 319 38.80 -22.81 -0.23
C PRO A 319 38.08 -23.63 0.87
N THR A 320 38.40 -24.94 0.94
CA THR A 320 37.95 -25.80 2.06
C THR A 320 38.80 -25.62 3.32
N LYS A 321 39.35 -24.43 3.55
CA LYS A 321 39.99 -24.06 4.82
C LYS A 321 39.15 -22.98 5.48
N GLU A 322 38.80 -23.25 6.72
CA GLU A 322 38.22 -22.29 7.65
C GLU A 322 38.99 -20.96 7.57
N ALA A 323 38.42 -19.94 6.97
CA ALA A 323 38.89 -18.59 7.05
C ALA A 323 38.39 -18.03 8.39
N GLU A 324 39.30 -17.80 9.32
CA GLU A 324 39.02 -16.99 10.50
C GLU A 324 38.54 -15.61 10.02
N VAL A 325 37.25 -15.34 10.24
CA VAL A 325 36.68 -14.02 10.01
C VAL A 325 37.11 -13.13 11.15
N GLY A 326 38.20 -12.41 10.95
CA GLY A 326 38.58 -11.29 11.83
C GLY A 326 37.55 -10.17 11.68
N ILE A 327 36.71 -9.97 12.70
CA ILE A 327 35.85 -8.80 12.80
C ILE A 327 36.70 -7.66 13.37
N GLU A 328 37.26 -6.84 12.50
CA GLU A 328 37.76 -5.52 12.91
C GLU A 328 36.56 -4.55 12.98
N THR A 329 36.26 -4.08 14.19
CA THR A 329 35.32 -2.99 14.42
C THR A 329 35.96 -1.65 14.09
N PRO A 330 35.49 -0.87 13.13
CA PRO A 330 35.97 0.50 12.98
C PRO A 330 35.25 1.41 13.98
N VAL A 331 36.00 1.99 14.87
CA VAL A 331 35.59 3.19 15.61
C VAL A 331 35.78 4.38 14.69
N GLY A 332 34.68 5.07 14.30
CA GLY A 332 34.82 6.32 13.54
C GLY A 332 33.52 6.75 12.86
N HIS A 333 33.04 7.91 13.25
CA HIS A 333 31.89 8.62 12.68
C HIS A 333 32.08 8.89 11.17
N GLY A 334 31.03 8.53 10.36
CA GLY A 334 30.98 8.95 8.96
C GLY A 334 29.83 8.25 8.21
N THR A 335 28.90 9.05 7.79
CA THR A 335 27.79 8.65 6.89
C THR A 335 28.32 8.17 5.54
N SER A 336 28.18 6.89 5.22
CA SER A 336 28.24 6.43 3.81
C SER A 336 27.59 5.06 3.67
N GLY A 337 26.88 4.90 2.58
CA GLY A 337 26.09 3.72 2.25
C GLY A 337 26.94 2.44 2.15
N ILE A 338 26.38 1.38 2.66
CA ILE A 338 26.97 0.04 2.60
C ILE A 338 26.65 -0.54 1.21
N SER A 339 27.69 -0.63 0.37
CA SER A 339 27.64 -1.43 -0.85
C SER A 339 28.23 -2.81 -0.56
N TYR A 340 27.48 -3.86 -0.76
CA TYR A 340 28.01 -5.22 -0.74
C TYR A 340 28.56 -5.56 -2.13
N SER A 341 29.89 -5.64 -2.26
CA SER A 341 30.54 -6.27 -3.41
C SER A 341 31.00 -7.65 -3.01
N VAL A 342 30.38 -8.69 -3.54
CA VAL A 342 30.96 -10.04 -3.49
C VAL A 342 32.00 -10.12 -4.60
N GLY A 343 33.24 -9.84 -4.28
CA GLY A 343 34.37 -9.98 -5.20
C GLY A 343 34.82 -11.43 -5.31
N CYS A 344 34.65 -12.05 -6.45
CA CYS A 344 35.36 -13.28 -6.79
C CYS A 344 36.74 -12.90 -7.34
N ASN A 345 37.80 -13.13 -6.57
CA ASN A 345 39.19 -12.73 -6.89
C ASN A 345 39.91 -13.75 -7.82
N SER A 346 39.23 -14.38 -8.76
CA SER A 346 39.93 -15.36 -9.67
C SER A 346 39.54 -15.30 -11.15
N CYS A 347 38.98 -14.19 -11.65
CA CYS A 347 38.80 -13.96 -13.07
C CYS A 347 39.66 -12.78 -13.56
N SER A 348 40.97 -12.98 -13.62
CA SER A 348 41.85 -12.09 -14.39
C SER A 348 41.82 -12.48 -15.87
N GLY A 349 41.16 -11.68 -16.68
CA GLY A 349 41.32 -11.74 -18.11
C GLY A 349 40.06 -11.62 -18.96
N LYS A 350 39.52 -10.43 -19.05
CA LYS A 350 39.10 -9.73 -20.29
C LYS A 350 38.33 -8.46 -19.89
N ALA A 351 38.74 -7.34 -20.51
CA ALA A 351 38.16 -6.05 -20.34
C ALA A 351 36.64 -6.10 -20.60
N ALA A 352 35.86 -5.55 -19.65
CA ALA A 352 34.43 -5.37 -19.82
C ALA A 352 34.18 -4.35 -20.94
N GLN A 353 33.46 -4.76 -21.97
CA GLN A 353 32.82 -3.86 -22.88
C GLN A 353 31.61 -3.22 -22.16
N GLU A 354 31.44 -1.90 -22.36
CA GLU A 354 30.29 -1.16 -21.87
C GLU A 354 28.97 -1.83 -22.28
N PRO A 355 27.95 -1.82 -21.38
CA PRO A 355 26.66 -2.41 -21.73
C PRO A 355 25.97 -1.59 -22.80
N THR A 356 25.79 -2.21 -23.96
CA THR A 356 24.88 -1.72 -25.00
C THR A 356 23.48 -1.61 -24.43
N GLN A 357 22.81 -0.54 -24.78
CA GLN A 357 21.43 -0.21 -24.46
C GLN A 357 20.53 -1.45 -24.59
N ARG A 358 19.85 -1.79 -23.49
CA ARG A 358 18.77 -2.78 -23.52
C ARG A 358 17.64 -2.23 -24.39
N THR A 359 17.31 -2.96 -25.43
CA THR A 359 16.06 -2.80 -26.16
C THR A 359 14.92 -3.20 -25.25
N ASP A 360 13.88 -2.42 -25.27
CA ASP A 360 12.62 -2.56 -24.53
C ASP A 360 11.88 -3.82 -25.02
N ASP A 361 12.22 -4.99 -24.47
CA ASP A 361 11.45 -6.21 -24.66
C ASP A 361 10.33 -6.24 -23.61
N THR A 362 9.26 -5.52 -23.88
CA THR A 362 7.99 -5.67 -23.17
C THR A 362 7.45 -7.07 -23.48
N ILE A 363 7.45 -7.94 -22.47
CA ILE A 363 6.77 -9.24 -22.55
C ILE A 363 5.31 -8.99 -22.91
N ASP A 364 4.84 -9.58 -24.01
CA ASP A 364 3.45 -9.49 -24.46
C ASP A 364 2.51 -10.07 -23.37
N ALA A 365 1.38 -9.39 -23.13
CA ALA A 365 0.38 -9.83 -22.14
C ALA A 365 -0.15 -11.25 -22.39
N ALA A 366 -0.13 -11.73 -23.65
CA ALA A 366 -0.47 -13.10 -24.00
C ALA A 366 0.60 -14.10 -23.56
N GLU A 367 1.86 -13.73 -23.62
CA GLU A 367 2.99 -14.54 -23.20
C GLU A 367 3.07 -14.65 -21.68
N LEU A 368 2.83 -13.53 -20.96
CA LEU A 368 2.72 -13.52 -19.51
C LEU A 368 1.56 -14.41 -19.03
N LYS A 369 0.41 -14.33 -19.70
CA LYS A 369 -0.74 -15.17 -19.37
C LYS A 369 -0.44 -16.66 -19.57
N ARG A 370 0.22 -17.02 -20.66
CA ARG A 370 0.61 -18.41 -20.93
C ARG A 370 1.55 -18.94 -19.84
N MET A 371 2.54 -18.15 -19.42
CA MET A 371 3.46 -18.52 -18.33
C MET A 371 2.74 -18.72 -17.00
N VAL A 372 1.76 -17.88 -16.69
CA VAL A 372 0.95 -18.02 -15.47
C VAL A 372 0.05 -19.26 -15.53
N ASP A 373 -0.60 -19.52 -16.66
CA ASP A 373 -1.47 -20.69 -16.84
C ASP A 373 -0.66 -22.00 -16.77
N GLU A 374 0.54 -22.05 -17.32
CA GLU A 374 1.48 -23.19 -17.22
C GLU A 374 1.98 -23.41 -15.77
N LEU A 375 2.30 -22.33 -15.03
CA LEU A 375 2.65 -22.39 -13.62
C LEU A 375 1.49 -22.95 -12.78
N VAL A 376 0.29 -22.50 -13.02
CA VAL A 376 -0.91 -22.97 -12.31
C VAL A 376 -1.21 -24.44 -12.61
N ALA A 377 -1.06 -24.88 -13.84
CA ALA A 377 -1.21 -26.29 -14.23
C ALA A 377 -0.17 -27.18 -13.55
N ALA A 378 1.10 -26.75 -13.52
CA ALA A 378 2.18 -27.47 -12.83
C ALA A 378 1.94 -27.60 -11.31
N PHE A 379 1.35 -26.56 -10.66
CA PHE A 379 0.97 -26.63 -9.24
C PHE A 379 -0.24 -27.52 -8.97
N ARG A 380 -1.10 -27.76 -9.97
CA ARG A 380 -2.29 -28.62 -9.82
C ARG A 380 -2.03 -30.08 -10.15
N GLY A 381 -0.85 -30.42 -10.67
CA GLY A 381 -0.50 -31.79 -11.04
C GLY A 381 -1.29 -32.33 -12.23
N GLU A 382 -1.74 -31.44 -13.15
CA GLU A 382 -2.41 -31.77 -14.41
C GLU A 382 -1.42 -31.87 -15.56
#